data_1ef151f70ef1f1ace68b8a27f0abcf8d
#
_entry.id   1ef151f70ef1f1ace68b8a27f0abcf8d
#
_cell.length_a   1.000
_cell.length_b   1.000
_cell.length_c   1.000
_cell.angle_alpha   90.00
_cell.angle_beta   90.00
_cell.angle_gamma   90.00
#
_symmetry.space_group_name_H-M   'P 1'
#
loop_
_entity.id
_entity.type
_entity.pdbx_description
1 polymer ?
#
loop_
_entity_poly.entity_id
_entity_poly.type
_entity_poly.pdbx_seq_one_letter_code
_entity_poly.pdbx_strand_id
1 'polypeptide(L)'
;LVACLLAGPALATQEYILPTLFDVTDVASDDVLNVRAEPDGSAAVIGTLAPDRKGVEVIEEAGGWGRVNTGEGSGWVSMRFLNYRTDVWEPGALPADFRCLGTEPFWDLKVEGENLVLSDPDQPVSQPLEAVLDTGIFRDPTRAILGGTLTVLATPGICSDGMSDRLFGLRATVIHRGEDEAWMLNG
;
A
#
# COMPACT_ATOMS: atom_id res chain seq x y z
N LEU A 1 0.13 -33.56 -44.22
CA LEU A 1 -0.54 -32.40 -43.61
C LEU A 1 0.01 -32.21 -42.19
N VAL A 2 0.88 -31.21 -41.98
CA VAL A 2 1.38 -30.82 -40.66
C VAL A 2 0.47 -29.68 -40.16
N ALA A 3 -0.31 -29.92 -39.12
CA ALA A 3 -1.09 -28.88 -38.46
C ALA A 3 -0.18 -28.09 -37.52
N CYS A 4 0.15 -26.85 -37.85
CA CYS A 4 0.76 -25.90 -36.94
C CYS A 4 -0.30 -25.44 -35.91
N LEU A 5 -0.17 -25.87 -34.65
CA LEU A 5 -0.90 -25.32 -33.52
C LEU A 5 -0.28 -23.94 -33.19
N LEU A 6 -1.00 -22.86 -33.50
CA LEU A 6 -0.69 -21.52 -33.04
C LEU A 6 -1.06 -21.45 -31.58
N ALA A 7 -0.07 -21.52 -30.67
CA ALA A 7 -0.27 -21.15 -29.28
C ALA A 7 -0.49 -19.64 -29.21
N GLY A 8 -1.72 -19.24 -28.89
CA GLY A 8 -2.02 -17.83 -28.57
C GLY A 8 -1.31 -17.41 -27.27
N PRO A 9 -1.05 -16.10 -27.08
CA PRO A 9 -0.50 -15.62 -25.84
C PRO A 9 -1.46 -15.96 -24.68
N ALA A 10 -0.98 -16.71 -23.69
CA ALA A 10 -1.67 -16.87 -22.44
C ALA A 10 -1.68 -15.49 -21.75
N LEU A 11 -2.86 -14.88 -21.63
CA LEU A 11 -3.03 -13.73 -20.74
C LEU A 11 -2.84 -14.26 -19.33
N ALA A 12 -1.69 -13.94 -18.72
CA ALA A 12 -1.51 -14.15 -17.28
C ALA A 12 -2.58 -13.33 -16.55
N THR A 13 -3.43 -13.99 -15.76
CA THR A 13 -4.30 -13.29 -14.84
C THR A 13 -3.41 -12.55 -13.85
N GLN A 14 -3.68 -11.25 -13.64
CA GLN A 14 -2.96 -10.46 -12.66
C GLN A 14 -3.09 -11.13 -11.28
N GLU A 15 -1.94 -11.46 -10.68
CA GLU A 15 -1.90 -12.22 -9.44
C GLU A 15 -2.25 -11.37 -8.22
N TYR A 16 -2.21 -10.05 -8.33
CA TYR A 16 -2.43 -9.08 -7.25
C TYR A 16 -3.15 -7.83 -7.73
N ILE A 17 -3.72 -7.10 -6.77
CA ILE A 17 -4.30 -5.76 -6.96
C ILE A 17 -3.40 -4.77 -6.20
N LEU A 18 -3.01 -3.69 -6.86
CA LEU A 18 -2.22 -2.63 -6.24
C LEU A 18 -3.13 -1.69 -5.41
N PRO A 19 -2.63 -1.13 -4.30
CA PRO A 19 -1.28 -1.30 -3.77
C PRO A 19 -1.09 -2.63 -3.04
N THR A 20 0.14 -3.15 -3.08
CA THR A 20 0.51 -4.32 -2.27
C THR A 20 2.02 -4.33 -1.99
N LEU A 21 2.46 -5.28 -1.17
CA LEU A 21 3.84 -5.37 -0.73
C LEU A 21 4.62 -6.43 -1.50
N PHE A 22 5.88 -6.11 -1.75
CA PHE A 22 6.87 -6.97 -2.37
C PHE A 22 8.13 -7.05 -1.53
N ASP A 23 8.90 -8.11 -1.73
CA ASP A 23 10.23 -8.27 -1.17
C ASP A 23 11.26 -8.14 -2.29
N VAL A 24 12.37 -7.43 -2.05
CA VAL A 24 13.49 -7.40 -3.00
C VAL A 24 14.11 -8.79 -3.08
N THR A 25 14.38 -9.23 -4.30
CA THR A 25 14.99 -10.53 -4.63
C THR A 25 15.97 -10.38 -5.79
N ASP A 26 16.83 -11.40 -5.99
CA ASP A 26 17.76 -11.50 -7.10
C ASP A 26 18.73 -10.32 -7.26
N VAL A 27 18.98 -9.59 -6.18
CA VAL A 27 20.02 -8.56 -6.06
C VAL A 27 21.16 -9.14 -5.24
N ALA A 28 22.40 -9.02 -5.72
CA ALA A 28 23.56 -9.50 -4.99
C ALA A 28 23.70 -8.80 -3.62
N SER A 29 24.21 -9.50 -2.61
CA SER A 29 24.28 -8.97 -1.22
C SER A 29 25.20 -7.76 -1.08
N ASP A 30 26.07 -7.51 -2.04
CA ASP A 30 27.00 -6.38 -2.12
C ASP A 30 26.53 -5.29 -3.12
N ASP A 31 25.30 -5.40 -3.63
CA ASP A 31 24.68 -4.50 -4.59
C ASP A 31 23.37 -3.91 -4.01
N VAL A 32 22.71 -3.05 -4.77
CA VAL A 32 21.44 -2.41 -4.40
C VAL A 32 20.47 -2.41 -5.56
N LEU A 33 19.18 -2.42 -5.27
CA LEU A 33 18.16 -2.17 -6.29
C LEU A 33 17.99 -0.65 -6.48
N ASN A 34 18.34 -0.17 -7.68
CA ASN A 34 18.22 1.25 -8.01
C ASN A 34 16.75 1.68 -8.15
N VAL A 35 16.42 2.80 -7.52
CA VAL A 35 15.17 3.54 -7.74
C VAL A 35 15.45 4.65 -8.74
N ARG A 36 14.70 4.68 -9.84
CA ARG A 36 14.92 5.60 -10.96
C ARG A 36 13.81 6.63 -11.07
N ALA A 37 14.14 7.80 -11.62
CA ALA A 37 13.19 8.90 -11.82
C ALA A 37 12.04 8.52 -12.77
N GLU A 38 12.33 7.70 -13.79
CA GLU A 38 11.38 7.26 -14.81
C GLU A 38 11.42 5.72 -14.93
N PRO A 39 10.37 5.07 -15.47
CA PRO A 39 10.31 3.62 -15.66
C PRO A 39 11.19 3.18 -16.85
N ASP A 40 12.48 3.49 -16.78
CA ASP A 40 13.48 3.22 -17.81
C ASP A 40 14.84 2.93 -17.19
N GLY A 41 15.55 1.93 -17.73
CA GLY A 41 16.87 1.52 -17.26
C GLY A 41 17.99 2.56 -17.43
N SER A 42 17.80 3.54 -18.31
CA SER A 42 18.72 4.65 -18.53
C SER A 42 18.40 5.91 -17.72
N ALA A 43 17.23 5.96 -17.07
CA ALA A 43 16.82 7.11 -16.26
C ALA A 43 17.74 7.32 -15.04
N ALA A 44 17.79 8.56 -14.54
CA ALA A 44 18.59 8.93 -13.38
C ALA A 44 18.22 8.08 -12.15
N VAL A 45 19.23 7.63 -11.41
CA VAL A 45 19.06 6.98 -10.12
C VAL A 45 18.81 8.06 -9.06
N ILE A 46 17.66 7.99 -8.36
CA ILE A 46 17.24 8.94 -7.34
C ILE A 46 17.20 8.33 -5.93
N GLY A 47 17.40 7.02 -5.83
CA GLY A 47 17.44 6.30 -4.56
C GLY A 47 17.81 4.85 -4.76
N THR A 48 17.86 4.09 -3.67
CA THR A 48 18.19 2.66 -3.69
C THR A 48 17.40 1.90 -2.63
N LEU A 49 17.17 0.62 -2.87
CA LEU A 49 16.66 -0.33 -1.88
C LEU A 49 17.73 -1.37 -1.59
N ALA A 50 17.83 -1.80 -0.33
CA ALA A 50 18.73 -2.89 0.06
C ALA A 50 18.36 -4.21 -0.64
N PRO A 51 19.33 -5.10 -0.89
CA PRO A 51 19.12 -6.35 -1.63
C PRO A 51 18.17 -7.34 -0.93
N ASP A 52 17.97 -7.17 0.37
CA ASP A 52 17.10 -7.98 1.23
C ASP A 52 15.89 -7.21 1.76
N ARG A 53 15.62 -6.00 1.24
CA ARG A 53 14.52 -5.16 1.68
C ARG A 53 13.19 -5.90 1.58
N LYS A 54 12.44 -5.91 2.70
CA LYS A 54 11.11 -6.50 2.81
C LYS A 54 10.03 -5.43 2.84
N GLY A 55 8.82 -5.80 2.39
CA GLY A 55 7.65 -4.96 2.51
C GLY A 55 7.75 -3.66 1.70
N VAL A 56 8.26 -3.73 0.48
CA VAL A 56 8.26 -2.60 -0.46
C VAL A 56 6.85 -2.42 -1.01
N GLU A 57 6.20 -1.32 -0.68
CA GLU A 57 4.91 -0.98 -1.27
C GLU A 57 5.10 -0.58 -2.74
N VAL A 58 4.40 -1.27 -3.63
CA VAL A 58 4.24 -0.87 -5.04
C VAL A 58 2.83 -0.32 -5.21
N ILE A 59 2.74 0.93 -5.65
CA ILE A 59 1.46 1.65 -5.79
C ILE A 59 0.97 1.71 -7.22
N GLU A 60 1.86 1.59 -8.18
CA GLU A 60 1.60 1.66 -9.63
C GLU A 60 2.58 0.76 -10.37
N GLU A 61 2.16 0.19 -11.49
CA GLU A 61 3.02 -0.59 -12.38
C GLU A 61 2.88 -0.13 -13.82
N ALA A 62 4.01 0.06 -14.50
CA ALA A 62 4.08 0.45 -15.89
C ALA A 62 5.26 -0.24 -16.60
N GLY A 63 4.98 -1.01 -17.66
CA GLY A 63 6.03 -1.60 -18.52
C GLY A 63 7.05 -2.48 -17.78
N GLY A 64 6.66 -3.18 -16.71
CA GLY A 64 7.55 -3.99 -15.88
C GLY A 64 8.35 -3.20 -14.84
N TRP A 65 7.92 -1.96 -14.56
CA TRP A 65 8.45 -1.11 -13.49
C TRP A 65 7.37 -0.85 -12.45
N GLY A 66 7.74 -0.94 -11.18
CA GLY A 66 6.88 -0.64 -10.04
C GLY A 66 7.24 0.71 -9.42
N ARG A 67 6.25 1.53 -9.12
CA ARG A 67 6.44 2.81 -8.44
C ARG A 67 6.50 2.60 -6.95
N VAL A 68 7.56 3.10 -6.31
CA VAL A 68 7.85 2.95 -4.89
C VAL A 68 8.29 4.28 -4.29
N ASN A 69 8.16 4.43 -2.97
CA ASN A 69 8.71 5.59 -2.27
C ASN A 69 10.21 5.40 -1.99
N THR A 70 10.95 6.51 -2.06
CA THR A 70 12.36 6.60 -1.69
C THR A 70 12.68 7.99 -1.15
N GLY A 71 13.24 8.08 0.07
CA GLY A 71 13.45 9.37 0.74
C GLY A 71 12.13 10.14 0.86
N GLU A 72 12.13 11.39 0.44
CA GLU A 72 10.95 12.28 0.44
C GLU A 72 10.18 12.27 -0.89
N GLY A 73 10.47 11.33 -1.78
CA GLY A 73 9.84 11.26 -3.09
C GLY A 73 9.45 9.84 -3.50
N SER A 74 9.04 9.69 -4.75
CA SER A 74 8.72 8.41 -5.36
C SER A 74 9.49 8.20 -6.65
N GLY A 75 9.76 6.94 -7.00
CA GLY A 75 10.45 6.56 -8.22
C GLY A 75 10.13 5.14 -8.64
N TRP A 76 10.87 4.60 -9.58
CA TRP A 76 10.58 3.35 -10.26
C TRP A 76 11.67 2.32 -10.05
N VAL A 77 11.28 1.10 -9.73
CA VAL A 77 12.15 -0.08 -9.65
C VAL A 77 11.72 -1.13 -10.66
N SER A 78 12.66 -1.92 -11.16
CA SER A 78 12.30 -3.01 -12.07
C SER A 78 11.62 -4.14 -11.30
N MET A 79 10.39 -4.49 -11.70
CA MET A 79 9.57 -5.55 -11.08
C MET A 79 10.25 -6.93 -11.13
N ARG A 80 11.20 -7.16 -12.03
CA ARG A 80 11.97 -8.41 -12.08
C ARG A 80 12.79 -8.72 -10.82
N PHE A 81 13.03 -7.69 -9.99
CA PHE A 81 13.76 -7.79 -8.71
C PHE A 81 12.82 -7.73 -7.50
N LEU A 82 11.53 -7.85 -7.73
CA LEU A 82 10.52 -7.84 -6.69
C LEU A 82 9.75 -9.15 -6.69
N ASN A 83 9.65 -9.78 -5.53
CA ASN A 83 8.83 -10.95 -5.31
C ASN A 83 7.55 -10.55 -4.56
N TYR A 84 6.40 -10.87 -5.15
CA TYR A 84 5.10 -10.55 -4.57
C TYR A 84 4.88 -11.29 -3.25
N ARG A 85 4.37 -10.59 -2.25
CA ARG A 85 3.96 -11.16 -0.97
C ARG A 85 2.49 -11.54 -0.99
N THR A 86 2.22 -12.83 -0.84
CA THR A 86 0.85 -13.37 -0.88
C THR A 86 0.08 -13.21 0.42
N ASP A 87 0.75 -12.83 1.50
CA ASP A 87 0.27 -12.74 2.88
C ASP A 87 -0.15 -11.31 3.30
N VAL A 88 -0.34 -10.39 2.34
CA VAL A 88 -0.61 -8.98 2.65
C VAL A 88 -2.09 -8.70 2.85
N TRP A 89 -2.91 -9.10 1.88
CA TRP A 89 -4.35 -8.82 1.89
C TRP A 89 -5.16 -10.08 2.20
N GLU A 90 -4.91 -10.65 3.40
CA GLU A 90 -5.67 -11.79 3.89
C GLU A 90 -7.11 -11.37 4.28
N PRO A 91 -8.10 -12.24 4.07
CA PRO A 91 -9.48 -11.96 4.43
C PRO A 91 -9.64 -11.62 5.92
N GLY A 92 -10.34 -10.53 6.21
CA GLY A 92 -10.61 -10.09 7.58
C GLY A 92 -9.38 -9.61 8.37
N ALA A 93 -8.24 -9.38 7.71
CA ALA A 93 -7.00 -8.94 8.34
C ALA A 93 -6.45 -7.65 7.72
N LEU A 94 -5.58 -6.99 8.47
CA LEU A 94 -4.77 -5.86 8.00
C LEU A 94 -3.33 -6.33 7.81
N PRO A 95 -2.60 -5.76 6.83
CA PRO A 95 -1.16 -5.94 6.75
C PRO A 95 -0.46 -5.52 8.05
N ALA A 96 0.67 -6.16 8.37
CA ALA A 96 1.54 -5.69 9.43
C ALA A 96 1.92 -4.22 9.15
N ASP A 97 1.98 -3.41 10.22
CA ASP A 97 2.30 -1.97 10.15
C ASP A 97 1.30 -1.13 9.34
N PHE A 98 0.05 -1.62 9.16
CA PHE A 98 -1.02 -0.84 8.52
C PHE A 98 -1.22 0.48 9.27
N ARG A 99 -1.15 1.58 8.52
CA ARG A 99 -1.26 2.93 9.05
C ARG A 99 -1.95 3.83 8.05
N CYS A 100 -2.84 4.68 8.54
CA CYS A 100 -3.42 5.78 7.79
C CYS A 100 -2.97 7.09 8.40
N LEU A 101 -2.82 8.11 7.58
CA LEU A 101 -2.41 9.45 8.04
C LEU A 101 -3.07 10.53 7.19
N GLY A 102 -3.20 11.72 7.78
CA GLY A 102 -3.67 12.91 7.08
C GLY A 102 -2.95 14.15 7.60
N THR A 103 -2.99 15.22 6.85
CA THR A 103 -2.20 16.43 7.08
C THR A 103 -3.06 17.68 7.32
N GLU A 104 -4.36 17.64 7.04
CA GLU A 104 -5.27 18.77 7.25
C GLU A 104 -6.62 18.29 7.82
N PRO A 105 -6.75 18.17 9.15
CA PRO A 105 -5.73 18.33 10.21
C PRO A 105 -4.70 17.20 10.20
N PHE A 106 -3.62 17.32 10.99
CA PHE A 106 -2.68 16.23 11.20
C PHE A 106 -3.30 15.14 12.05
N TRP A 107 -3.37 13.94 11.54
CA TRP A 107 -3.79 12.76 12.29
C TRP A 107 -3.04 11.52 11.83
N ASP A 108 -3.03 10.53 12.70
CA ASP A 108 -2.43 9.21 12.49
C ASP A 108 -3.35 8.15 13.06
N LEU A 109 -3.61 7.10 12.31
CA LEU A 109 -4.42 5.99 12.74
C LEU A 109 -3.67 4.68 12.50
N LYS A 110 -3.63 3.83 13.52
CA LYS A 110 -2.99 2.51 13.49
C LYS A 110 -3.68 1.53 14.42
N VAL A 111 -3.33 0.27 14.31
CA VAL A 111 -3.71 -0.76 15.28
C VAL A 111 -2.56 -0.96 16.26
N GLU A 112 -2.82 -0.80 17.56
CA GLU A 112 -1.89 -1.05 18.66
C GLU A 112 -2.45 -2.16 19.55
N GLY A 113 -1.85 -3.35 19.49
CA GLY A 113 -2.39 -4.52 20.15
C GLY A 113 -3.77 -4.86 19.61
N GLU A 114 -4.79 -4.80 20.48
CA GLU A 114 -6.19 -5.05 20.13
C GLU A 114 -7.01 -3.76 19.93
N ASN A 115 -6.35 -2.60 19.89
CA ASN A 115 -7.03 -1.32 19.79
C ASN A 115 -6.79 -0.63 18.45
N LEU A 116 -7.83 0.02 17.94
CA LEU A 116 -7.77 1.02 16.89
C LEU A 116 -7.47 2.37 17.55
N VAL A 117 -6.33 2.96 17.22
CA VAL A 117 -5.83 4.18 17.84
C VAL A 117 -5.75 5.29 16.81
N LEU A 118 -6.53 6.33 17.01
CA LEU A 118 -6.45 7.59 16.28
C LEU A 118 -5.71 8.60 17.16
N SER A 119 -4.56 9.07 16.70
CA SER A 119 -3.82 10.19 17.28
C SER A 119 -4.16 11.44 16.49
N ASP A 120 -5.01 12.26 17.06
CA ASP A 120 -5.42 13.56 16.55
C ASP A 120 -5.12 14.60 17.64
N PRO A 121 -4.53 15.78 17.33
CA PRO A 121 -4.18 16.77 18.35
C PRO A 121 -5.37 17.26 19.17
N ASP A 122 -6.55 17.31 18.57
CA ASP A 122 -7.75 17.84 19.19
C ASP A 122 -8.66 16.75 19.76
N GLN A 123 -8.70 15.58 19.10
CA GLN A 123 -9.65 14.51 19.40
C GLN A 123 -9.00 13.10 19.33
N PRO A 124 -8.05 12.79 20.22
CA PRO A 124 -7.45 11.46 20.24
C PRO A 124 -8.47 10.41 20.70
N VAL A 125 -8.54 9.28 19.97
CA VAL A 125 -9.47 8.18 20.26
C VAL A 125 -8.72 6.86 20.27
N SER A 126 -8.94 6.04 21.31
CA SER A 126 -8.45 4.66 21.36
C SER A 126 -9.59 3.75 21.76
N GLN A 127 -9.92 2.78 20.93
CA GLN A 127 -11.04 1.87 21.12
C GLN A 127 -10.67 0.44 20.68
N PRO A 128 -11.31 -0.59 21.24
CA PRO A 128 -11.11 -1.96 20.78
C PRO A 128 -11.38 -2.08 19.27
N LEU A 129 -10.49 -2.78 18.57
CA LEU A 129 -10.72 -3.21 17.20
C LEU A 129 -11.80 -4.30 17.20
N GLU A 130 -12.96 -4.03 16.58
CA GLU A 130 -14.10 -4.93 16.59
C GLU A 130 -14.11 -5.84 15.36
N ALA A 131 -13.82 -5.28 14.18
CA ALA A 131 -13.81 -6.04 12.94
C ALA A 131 -12.96 -5.38 11.86
N VAL A 132 -12.43 -6.22 10.98
CA VAL A 132 -11.85 -5.83 9.69
C VAL A 132 -12.68 -6.51 8.61
N LEU A 133 -13.31 -5.73 7.75
CA LEU A 133 -14.11 -6.22 6.64
C LEU A 133 -13.36 -6.04 5.32
N ASP A 134 -13.55 -6.96 4.42
CA ASP A 134 -13.06 -6.90 3.04
C ASP A 134 -14.21 -7.01 2.03
N THR A 135 -13.94 -6.85 0.75
CA THR A 135 -14.95 -6.90 -0.31
C THR A 135 -15.32 -8.33 -0.74
N GLY A 136 -14.63 -9.34 -0.23
CA GLY A 136 -14.72 -10.72 -0.71
C GLY A 136 -14.03 -10.96 -2.07
N ILE A 137 -13.44 -9.92 -2.67
CA ILE A 137 -12.61 -10.04 -3.88
C ILE A 137 -11.21 -10.50 -3.47
N PHE A 138 -10.71 -11.52 -4.13
CA PHE A 138 -9.40 -12.08 -3.84
C PHE A 138 -8.29 -11.03 -3.90
N ARG A 139 -7.60 -10.84 -2.77
CA ARG A 139 -6.47 -9.90 -2.61
C ARG A 139 -6.78 -8.43 -2.90
N ASP A 140 -8.06 -8.05 -2.84
CA ASP A 140 -8.44 -6.64 -2.89
C ASP A 140 -7.95 -5.91 -1.62
N PRO A 141 -7.23 -4.78 -1.76
CA PRO A 141 -6.74 -4.01 -0.61
C PRO A 141 -7.82 -3.19 0.11
N THR A 142 -9.03 -3.10 -0.40
CA THR A 142 -10.12 -2.35 0.24
C THR A 142 -10.44 -2.94 1.61
N ARG A 143 -10.45 -2.11 2.66
CA ARG A 143 -10.79 -2.51 4.03
C ARG A 143 -11.74 -1.52 4.67
N ALA A 144 -12.73 -2.03 5.38
CA ALA A 144 -13.46 -1.26 6.38
C ALA A 144 -13.08 -1.78 7.78
N ILE A 145 -12.59 -0.88 8.63
CA ILE A 145 -12.06 -1.18 9.95
C ILE A 145 -12.99 -0.57 10.98
N LEU A 146 -13.52 -1.39 11.86
CA LEU A 146 -14.53 -0.99 12.83
C LEU A 146 -13.95 -1.05 14.25
N GLY A 147 -14.18 -0.01 15.02
CA GLY A 147 -13.79 0.04 16.43
C GLY A 147 -14.64 1.04 17.18
N GLY A 148 -15.64 0.57 17.93
CA GLY A 148 -16.52 1.41 18.74
C GLY A 148 -17.20 2.51 17.94
N THR A 149 -16.82 3.76 18.19
CA THR A 149 -17.36 4.93 17.47
C THR A 149 -16.59 5.25 16.17
N LEU A 150 -15.44 4.57 15.92
CA LEU A 150 -14.63 4.77 14.72
C LEU A 150 -14.99 3.79 13.63
N THR A 151 -15.10 4.29 12.42
CA THR A 151 -15.13 3.50 11.18
C THR A 151 -14.09 4.07 10.23
N VAL A 152 -13.19 3.22 9.73
CA VAL A 152 -12.17 3.62 8.76
C VAL A 152 -12.41 2.88 7.47
N LEU A 153 -12.49 3.59 6.37
CA LEU A 153 -12.54 3.01 5.03
C LEU A 153 -11.21 3.31 4.33
N ALA A 154 -10.46 2.27 4.02
CA ALA A 154 -9.25 2.34 3.20
C ALA A 154 -9.55 1.77 1.82
N THR A 155 -9.28 2.53 0.77
CA THR A 155 -9.56 2.15 -0.62
C THR A 155 -8.37 2.39 -1.53
N PRO A 156 -8.11 1.54 -2.53
CA PRO A 156 -7.06 1.77 -3.51
C PRO A 156 -7.22 3.13 -4.19
N GLY A 157 -6.13 3.88 -4.23
CA GLY A 157 -6.09 5.17 -4.91
C GLY A 157 -4.83 5.93 -4.57
N ILE A 158 -4.09 6.36 -5.59
CA ILE A 158 -2.87 7.14 -5.39
C ILE A 158 -3.22 8.48 -4.77
N CYS A 159 -2.56 8.81 -3.68
CA CYS A 159 -2.67 10.08 -2.98
C CYS A 159 -1.29 10.58 -2.51
N SER A 160 -1.24 11.82 -2.05
CA SER A 160 -0.06 12.48 -1.49
C SER A 160 -0.41 13.04 -0.11
N ASP A 161 0.58 13.13 0.77
CA ASP A 161 0.45 13.81 2.07
C ASP A 161 0.49 15.36 1.93
N GLY A 162 0.75 15.89 0.73
CA GLY A 162 0.87 17.32 0.47
C GLY A 162 2.10 17.99 1.08
N MET A 163 2.98 17.22 1.76
CA MET A 163 4.18 17.72 2.46
C MET A 163 5.47 17.23 1.83
N SER A 164 5.40 16.12 1.12
CA SER A 164 6.52 15.50 0.41
C SER A 164 6.10 15.11 -1.01
N ASP A 165 7.06 14.69 -1.83
CA ASP A 165 6.79 14.08 -3.15
C ASP A 165 6.53 12.56 -3.04
N ARG A 166 6.27 12.06 -1.82
CA ARG A 166 5.88 10.68 -1.58
C ARG A 166 4.45 10.46 -2.04
N LEU A 167 4.20 9.25 -2.50
CA LEU A 167 2.87 8.81 -2.91
C LEU A 167 2.47 7.58 -2.11
N PHE A 168 1.19 7.49 -1.81
CA PHE A 168 0.59 6.39 -1.08
C PHE A 168 -0.45 5.71 -1.95
N GLY A 169 -0.61 4.41 -1.80
CA GLY A 169 -1.50 3.62 -2.65
C GLY A 169 -2.91 3.45 -2.10
N LEU A 170 -3.18 3.90 -0.88
CA LEU A 170 -4.49 3.84 -0.25
C LEU A 170 -4.95 5.23 0.16
N ARG A 171 -6.22 5.53 -0.10
CA ARG A 171 -6.93 6.65 0.49
C ARG A 171 -7.68 6.19 1.71
N ALA A 172 -7.63 6.96 2.78
CA ALA A 172 -8.32 6.66 4.01
C ALA A 172 -9.41 7.70 4.31
N THR A 173 -10.59 7.22 4.73
CA THR A 173 -11.64 8.04 5.32
C THR A 173 -11.92 7.51 6.72
N VAL A 174 -11.73 8.35 7.72
CA VAL A 174 -12.06 8.07 9.12
C VAL A 174 -13.39 8.74 9.44
N ILE A 175 -14.34 7.98 9.96
CA ILE A 175 -15.64 8.46 10.40
C ILE A 175 -15.74 8.20 11.89
N HIS A 176 -15.93 9.23 12.68
CA HIS A 176 -16.28 9.13 14.07
C HIS A 176 -17.78 9.41 14.24
N ARG A 177 -18.43 8.59 15.05
CA ARG A 177 -19.85 8.75 15.38
C ARG A 177 -20.07 8.46 16.86
N GLY A 178 -19.89 9.51 17.69
CA GLY A 178 -20.23 9.51 19.11
C GLY A 178 -21.71 9.81 19.36
N GLU A 179 -22.10 9.90 20.64
CA GLU A 179 -23.47 10.23 21.05
C GLU A 179 -23.81 11.71 20.77
N ASP A 180 -22.88 12.61 21.04
CA ASP A 180 -23.10 14.07 20.96
C ASP A 180 -22.48 14.71 19.71
N GLU A 181 -21.56 14.01 19.03
CA GLU A 181 -20.83 14.56 17.88
C GLU A 181 -20.52 13.50 16.82
N ALA A 182 -20.42 13.94 15.58
CA ALA A 182 -19.92 13.15 14.46
C ALA A 182 -19.04 14.01 13.56
N TRP A 183 -17.92 13.44 13.11
CA TRP A 183 -16.99 14.10 12.21
C TRP A 183 -16.30 13.10 11.28
N MET A 184 -15.58 13.62 10.29
CA MET A 184 -14.88 12.82 9.29
C MET A 184 -13.52 13.45 8.97
N LEU A 185 -12.51 12.58 8.79
CA LEU A 185 -11.17 12.93 8.33
C LEU A 185 -10.87 12.18 7.03
N ASN A 186 -10.05 12.77 6.17
CA ASN A 186 -9.52 12.15 4.96
C ASN A 186 -7.99 12.18 4.97
N GLY A 187 -7.38 11.13 4.34
CA GLY A 187 -5.95 11.01 4.18
C GLY A 187 -5.57 10.03 3.07
#